data_66d9b753d077ec72cf9404d0c5d0a1da
#
_entry.id   66d9b753d077ec72cf9404d0c5d0a1da
#
_cell.length_a   1.000
_cell.length_b   1.000
_cell.length_c   1.000
_cell.angle_alpha   90.00
_cell.angle_beta   90.00
_cell.angle_gamma   90.00
#
_symmetry.space_group_name_H-M   'P 1'
#
loop_
_entity.id
_entity.type
_entity.pdbx_description
1 polymer ?
#
loop_
_entity_poly.entity_id
_entity_poly.type
_entity_poly.pdbx_seq_one_letter_code
_entity_poly.pdbx_strand_id
1 'polypeptide(L)'
;MELIAKLEAAPHGGRDAIVDAAAALVGKSKTTVYRALRKLGYNTQRKPRADKGTSVISDNELASIAAIQHAATRKTGKRLASAKTAVEIAAANGLAAREYSATTVNRQLRERGLSGAQMRRASPHVQLASRHPNHMWQIDPSYCVLYYLKAGKGLAVMDEATFYKNKPHNFAKIARDRVLRYVCVDHCTGAFYCRYYNVSGENAETMFDFLMRAMGSKDKQHNPFEGVPKILYWDKGSANQSSLILALLAGLGIEHHAHVKGNSRAKGSVEKHNDIIERAFESRLAFTHIQSIEQLNACCEQWQRRFQAEQRHSRHGMTRFAAWRR
;
A
#
# COMPACT_ATOMS: atom_id res chain seq x y z
N MET A 1 39.43 -31.51 23.90
CA MET A 1 38.79 -31.29 25.21
C MET A 1 39.52 -30.22 26.02
N GLU A 2 40.87 -30.24 26.12
CA GLU A 2 41.64 -29.26 26.90
C GLU A 2 41.41 -27.78 26.48
N LEU A 3 41.34 -27.51 25.19
CA LEU A 3 41.04 -26.14 24.69
C LEU A 3 39.67 -25.64 25.12
N ILE A 4 38.66 -26.50 25.17
CA ILE A 4 37.31 -26.15 25.63
C ILE A 4 37.36 -25.75 27.10
N ALA A 5 38.01 -26.55 27.93
CA ALA A 5 38.19 -26.29 29.36
C ALA A 5 38.91 -24.93 29.61
N LYS A 6 39.97 -24.65 28.84
CA LYS A 6 40.68 -23.34 28.92
C LYS A 6 39.75 -22.18 28.52
N LEU A 7 38.90 -22.35 27.51
CA LEU A 7 37.97 -21.30 27.07
C LEU A 7 36.82 -21.06 28.05
N GLU A 8 36.37 -22.12 28.76
CA GLU A 8 35.34 -22.03 29.79
C GLU A 8 35.86 -21.37 31.06
N ALA A 9 37.11 -21.64 31.43
CA ALA A 9 37.76 -21.04 32.58
C ALA A 9 38.28 -19.60 32.32
N ALA A 10 38.31 -19.15 31.06
CA ALA A 10 38.89 -17.86 30.72
C ALA A 10 38.07 -16.68 31.26
N PRO A 11 38.72 -15.64 31.82
CA PRO A 11 38.07 -14.42 32.26
C PRO A 11 37.47 -13.68 31.07
N HIS A 12 36.61 -12.70 31.39
CA HIS A 12 35.96 -11.87 30.37
C HIS A 12 37.02 -11.15 29.49
N GLY A 13 36.96 -11.33 28.19
CA GLY A 13 37.96 -10.80 27.23
C GLY A 13 39.16 -11.71 26.96
N GLY A 14 39.43 -12.72 27.80
CA GLY A 14 40.59 -13.61 27.65
C GLY A 14 40.48 -14.69 26.59
N ARG A 15 39.28 -14.97 26.09
CA ARG A 15 39.01 -16.03 25.12
C ARG A 15 39.67 -15.84 23.78
N ASP A 16 39.80 -14.58 23.35
CA ASP A 16 40.32 -14.25 22.03
C ASP A 16 41.81 -14.62 21.90
N ALA A 17 42.59 -14.34 22.93
CA ALA A 17 44.00 -14.74 23.02
C ALA A 17 44.20 -16.26 22.99
N ILE A 18 43.35 -17.01 23.67
CA ILE A 18 43.40 -18.47 23.69
C ILE A 18 43.06 -19.07 22.31
N VAL A 19 42.09 -18.47 21.61
CA VAL A 19 41.76 -18.89 20.25
C VAL A 19 42.84 -18.52 19.27
N ASP A 20 43.49 -17.34 19.43
CA ASP A 20 44.62 -16.94 18.61
C ASP A 20 45.78 -17.91 18.74
N ALA A 21 46.15 -18.25 19.96
CA ALA A 21 47.20 -19.22 20.21
C ALA A 21 46.87 -20.62 19.61
N ALA A 22 45.64 -21.05 19.75
CA ALA A 22 45.20 -22.28 19.13
C ALA A 22 45.19 -22.25 17.61
N ALA A 23 44.79 -21.11 17.01
CA ALA A 23 44.78 -20.88 15.56
C ALA A 23 46.22 -20.90 15.00
N ALA A 24 47.14 -20.24 15.69
CA ALA A 24 48.58 -20.24 15.35
C ALA A 24 49.20 -21.65 15.43
N LEU A 25 48.88 -22.41 16.49
CA LEU A 25 49.39 -23.78 16.69
C LEU A 25 48.94 -24.75 15.58
N VAL A 26 47.72 -24.59 15.12
CA VAL A 26 47.11 -25.48 14.09
C VAL A 26 47.33 -24.94 12.67
N GLY A 27 47.85 -23.75 12.50
CA GLY A 27 48.02 -23.08 11.18
C GLY A 27 46.69 -22.81 10.47
N LYS A 28 45.62 -22.54 11.23
CA LYS A 28 44.27 -22.27 10.69
C LYS A 28 43.68 -20.98 11.19
N SER A 29 42.69 -20.44 10.49
CA SER A 29 42.01 -19.22 10.91
C SER A 29 41.17 -19.44 12.17
N LYS A 30 40.98 -18.36 13.00
CA LYS A 30 40.04 -18.35 14.15
C LYS A 30 38.69 -18.93 13.81
N THR A 31 38.15 -18.57 12.64
CA THR A 31 36.85 -19.09 12.16
C THR A 31 36.83 -20.60 12.04
N THR A 32 37.93 -21.18 11.58
CA THR A 32 38.09 -22.64 11.46
C THR A 32 38.16 -23.31 12.83
N VAL A 33 38.91 -22.70 13.77
CA VAL A 33 39.00 -23.16 15.16
C VAL A 33 37.62 -23.13 15.83
N TYR A 34 36.89 -22.03 15.74
CA TYR A 34 35.51 -21.93 16.27
C TYR A 34 34.55 -22.92 15.63
N ARG A 35 34.69 -23.22 14.33
CA ARG A 35 33.89 -24.23 13.65
C ARG A 35 34.18 -25.66 14.20
N ALA A 36 35.44 -25.99 14.47
CA ALA A 36 35.83 -27.25 15.09
C ALA A 36 35.31 -27.33 16.52
N LEU A 37 35.46 -26.27 17.32
CA LEU A 37 34.97 -26.20 18.69
C LEU A 37 33.45 -26.43 18.77
N ARG A 38 32.68 -25.83 17.84
CA ARG A 38 31.21 -26.05 17.76
C ARG A 38 30.84 -27.49 17.47
N LYS A 39 31.60 -28.16 16.59
CA LYS A 39 31.42 -29.59 16.33
C LYS A 39 31.69 -30.47 17.55
N LEU A 40 32.54 -30.01 18.47
CA LEU A 40 32.85 -30.66 19.74
C LEU A 40 31.93 -30.24 20.90
N GLY A 41 30.82 -29.51 20.57
CA GLY A 41 29.83 -29.11 21.56
C GLY A 41 30.12 -27.79 22.28
N TYR A 42 31.19 -27.06 21.93
CA TYR A 42 31.47 -25.77 22.56
C TYR A 42 30.44 -24.72 22.11
N ASN A 43 29.69 -24.18 23.08
CA ASN A 43 28.71 -23.17 22.84
C ASN A 43 29.35 -21.76 22.83
N THR A 44 29.46 -21.16 21.67
CA THR A 44 29.99 -19.79 21.49
C THR A 44 28.93 -18.69 21.74
N GLN A 45 27.68 -19.05 22.08
CA GLN A 45 26.65 -18.06 22.31
C GLN A 45 26.96 -17.23 23.56
N ARG A 46 26.79 -15.92 23.40
CA ARG A 46 26.91 -14.97 24.50
C ARG A 46 25.87 -15.30 25.56
N LYS A 47 26.28 -15.49 26.80
CA LYS A 47 25.34 -15.65 27.92
C LYS A 47 24.36 -14.47 27.90
N PRO A 48 23.05 -14.71 27.98
CA PRO A 48 22.11 -13.59 28.10
C PRO A 48 22.45 -12.76 29.36
N ARG A 49 22.27 -11.47 29.27
CA ARG A 49 22.46 -10.57 30.42
C ARG A 49 21.52 -10.99 31.54
N ALA A 50 21.95 -10.83 32.80
CA ALA A 50 21.14 -11.20 33.98
C ALA A 50 19.82 -10.41 34.06
N ASP A 51 19.78 -9.21 33.48
CA ASP A 51 18.61 -8.34 33.39
C ASP A 51 17.73 -8.59 32.15
N LYS A 52 18.05 -9.62 31.35
CA LYS A 52 17.27 -9.95 30.16
C LYS A 52 15.86 -10.39 30.56
N GLY A 53 14.87 -9.65 30.08
CA GLY A 53 13.44 -9.88 30.36
C GLY A 53 12.89 -9.05 31.54
N THR A 54 13.76 -8.35 32.30
CA THR A 54 13.30 -7.38 33.30
C THR A 54 12.98 -6.03 32.63
N SER A 55 11.95 -5.36 33.12
CA SER A 55 11.57 -4.02 32.68
C SER A 55 11.63 -3.04 33.84
N VAL A 56 12.23 -1.89 33.62
CA VAL A 56 12.22 -0.76 34.57
C VAL A 56 10.83 -0.10 34.62
N ILE A 57 10.00 -0.32 33.59
CA ILE A 57 8.65 0.24 33.51
C ILE A 57 7.69 -0.80 34.05
N SER A 58 6.91 -0.45 35.05
CA SER A 58 5.91 -1.33 35.62
C SER A 58 4.74 -1.56 34.67
N ASP A 59 3.99 -2.62 34.87
CA ASP A 59 2.82 -2.94 34.05
C ASP A 59 1.71 -1.89 34.17
N ASN A 60 1.56 -1.28 35.38
CA ASN A 60 0.59 -0.21 35.59
C ASN A 60 0.96 1.06 34.82
N GLU A 61 2.24 1.45 34.81
CA GLU A 61 2.70 2.59 34.02
C GLU A 61 2.49 2.37 32.52
N LEU A 62 2.81 1.15 32.03
CA LEU A 62 2.58 0.80 30.64
C LEU A 62 1.10 0.79 30.26
N ALA A 63 0.24 0.29 31.15
CA ALA A 63 -1.21 0.33 30.94
C ALA A 63 -1.73 1.77 30.87
N SER A 64 -1.24 2.65 31.75
CA SER A 64 -1.60 4.07 31.74
C SER A 64 -1.15 4.77 30.46
N ILE A 65 0.09 4.54 30.02
CA ILE A 65 0.59 5.09 28.76
C ILE A 65 -0.21 4.57 27.57
N ALA A 66 -0.55 3.28 27.55
CA ALA A 66 -1.39 2.68 26.50
C ALA A 66 -2.80 3.30 26.48
N ALA A 67 -3.41 3.52 27.65
CA ALA A 67 -4.72 4.14 27.78
C ALA A 67 -4.72 5.58 27.25
N ILE A 68 -3.69 6.37 27.56
CA ILE A 68 -3.53 7.73 27.03
C ILE A 68 -3.42 7.72 25.50
N GLN A 69 -2.61 6.81 24.93
CA GLN A 69 -2.50 6.67 23.46
C GLN A 69 -3.83 6.26 22.81
N HIS A 70 -4.57 5.38 23.49
CA HIS A 70 -5.86 4.91 23.01
C HIS A 70 -6.92 6.00 23.06
N ALA A 71 -7.02 6.72 24.17
CA ALA A 71 -7.94 7.85 24.35
C ALA A 71 -7.66 8.98 23.35
N ALA A 72 -6.38 9.22 23.02
CA ALA A 72 -5.96 10.21 22.03
C ALA A 72 -6.05 9.69 20.57
N THR A 73 -6.80 8.61 20.31
CA THR A 73 -7.00 8.09 18.95
C THR A 73 -8.40 8.45 18.45
N ARG A 74 -8.49 9.11 17.30
CA ARG A 74 -9.79 9.44 16.69
C ARG A 74 -10.56 8.19 16.26
N LYS A 75 -11.87 8.29 16.09
CA LYS A 75 -12.74 7.22 15.54
C LYS A 75 -12.24 6.71 14.18
N THR A 76 -11.58 7.57 13.38
CA THR A 76 -10.94 7.21 12.10
C THR A 76 -9.66 6.39 12.25
N GLY A 77 -9.19 6.14 13.48
CA GLY A 77 -7.94 5.43 13.77
C GLY A 77 -6.69 6.29 13.72
N LYS A 78 -6.81 7.61 13.46
CA LYS A 78 -5.66 8.53 13.49
C LYS A 78 -5.22 8.76 14.92
N ARG A 79 -3.97 8.40 15.23
CA ARG A 79 -3.32 8.72 16.52
C ARG A 79 -2.99 10.22 16.60
N LEU A 80 -3.37 10.85 17.68
CA LEU A 80 -3.03 12.25 17.99
C LEU A 80 -1.82 12.34 18.93
N ALA A 81 -1.70 11.40 19.90
CA ALA A 81 -0.57 11.34 20.81
C ALA A 81 0.47 10.32 20.32
N SER A 82 1.72 10.76 20.18
CA SER A 82 2.87 9.90 19.98
C SER A 82 3.19 9.12 21.27
N ALA A 83 4.06 8.09 21.19
CA ALA A 83 4.54 7.42 22.41
C ALA A 83 5.27 8.39 23.36
N LYS A 84 6.03 9.34 22.79
CA LYS A 84 6.71 10.38 23.54
C LYS A 84 5.70 11.25 24.29
N THR A 85 4.72 11.81 23.59
CA THR A 85 3.68 12.65 24.16
C THR A 85 2.86 11.91 25.23
N ALA A 86 2.56 10.62 25.03
CA ALA A 86 1.83 9.84 26.03
C ALA A 86 2.65 9.60 27.30
N VAL A 87 3.97 9.44 27.18
CA VAL A 87 4.88 9.34 28.32
C VAL A 87 4.97 10.66 29.07
N GLU A 88 5.12 11.78 28.37
CA GLU A 88 5.12 13.13 28.96
C GLU A 88 3.83 13.39 29.74
N ILE A 89 2.67 13.07 29.18
CA ILE A 89 1.37 13.19 29.85
C ILE A 89 1.32 12.28 31.08
N ALA A 90 1.75 11.03 30.98
CA ALA A 90 1.74 10.08 32.11
C ALA A 90 2.65 10.55 33.25
N ALA A 91 3.85 11.03 32.96
CA ALA A 91 4.78 11.56 33.96
C ALA A 91 4.22 12.83 34.63
N ALA A 92 3.69 13.77 33.86
CA ALA A 92 3.10 15.00 34.37
C ALA A 92 1.90 14.78 35.30
N ASN A 93 1.18 13.66 35.13
CA ASN A 93 0.02 13.30 35.97
C ASN A 93 0.35 12.25 37.02
N GLY A 94 1.61 11.95 37.32
CA GLY A 94 2.02 10.97 38.31
C GLY A 94 1.66 9.51 37.99
N LEU A 95 1.29 9.23 36.71
CA LEU A 95 0.96 7.89 36.21
C LEU A 95 2.21 7.12 35.72
N ALA A 96 3.35 7.78 35.64
CA ALA A 96 4.66 7.19 35.39
C ALA A 96 5.67 7.87 36.31
N ALA A 97 6.61 7.09 36.87
CA ALA A 97 7.61 7.57 37.83
C ALA A 97 8.59 8.57 37.20
N ARG A 98 8.77 8.49 35.89
CA ARG A 98 9.65 9.35 35.06
C ARG A 98 9.31 9.30 33.59
N GLU A 99 9.92 10.15 32.81
CA GLU A 99 9.90 10.04 31.36
C GLU A 99 10.79 8.89 30.88
N TYR A 100 10.19 7.97 30.13
CA TYR A 100 10.87 6.85 29.50
C TYR A 100 11.11 7.12 28.00
N SER A 101 12.16 6.53 27.42
CA SER A 101 12.37 6.68 25.98
C SER A 101 11.23 6.04 25.19
N ALA A 102 10.75 6.71 24.15
CA ALA A 102 9.68 6.23 23.27
C ALA A 102 10.00 4.85 22.66
N THR A 103 11.29 4.59 22.36
CA THR A 103 11.74 3.29 21.84
C THR A 103 11.53 2.17 22.86
N THR A 104 11.91 2.38 24.12
CA THR A 104 11.72 1.42 25.21
C THR A 104 10.24 1.15 25.43
N VAL A 105 9.44 2.22 25.54
CA VAL A 105 7.99 2.11 25.73
C VAL A 105 7.32 1.35 24.58
N ASN A 106 7.61 1.70 23.33
CA ASN A 106 7.03 1.00 22.18
C ASN A 106 7.43 -0.49 22.12
N ARG A 107 8.64 -0.85 22.55
CA ARG A 107 9.07 -2.24 22.65
C ARG A 107 8.26 -2.96 23.74
N GLN A 108 8.17 -2.39 24.93
CA GLN A 108 7.45 -2.97 26.07
C GLN A 108 5.95 -3.11 25.79
N LEU A 109 5.32 -2.10 25.18
CA LEU A 109 3.92 -2.18 24.77
C LEU A 109 3.67 -3.33 23.77
N ARG A 110 4.58 -3.56 22.84
CA ARG A 110 4.47 -4.69 21.89
C ARG A 110 4.64 -6.04 22.57
N GLU A 111 5.62 -6.17 23.45
CA GLU A 111 5.89 -7.39 24.21
C GLU A 111 4.69 -7.80 25.09
N ARG A 112 3.92 -6.83 25.61
CA ARG A 112 2.73 -7.07 26.44
C ARG A 112 1.39 -7.03 25.69
N GLY A 113 1.39 -6.93 24.38
CA GLY A 113 0.15 -6.87 23.62
C GLY A 113 -0.62 -5.55 23.74
N LEU A 114 -0.02 -4.52 24.32
CA LEU A 114 -0.64 -3.21 24.59
C LEU A 114 -0.34 -2.17 23.49
N SER A 115 0.34 -2.55 22.41
CA SER A 115 0.56 -1.62 21.29
C SER A 115 -0.76 -1.27 20.62
N GLY A 116 -0.88 -0.04 20.12
CA GLY A 116 -2.10 0.43 19.45
C GLY A 116 -2.52 -0.41 18.22
N ALA A 117 -1.63 -1.25 17.66
CA ALA A 117 -1.98 -2.20 16.61
C ALA A 117 -2.63 -3.46 17.19
N GLN A 118 -2.12 -3.95 18.33
CA GLN A 118 -2.62 -5.15 19.00
C GLN A 118 -3.91 -4.89 19.80
N MET A 119 -4.06 -3.70 20.39
CA MET A 119 -5.27 -3.28 21.10
C MET A 119 -6.45 -2.94 20.17
N ARG A 120 -6.17 -2.66 18.89
CA ARG A 120 -7.27 -2.53 17.94
C ARG A 120 -7.96 -3.88 17.83
N ARG A 121 -9.24 -3.94 18.18
CA ARG A 121 -10.07 -5.07 17.82
C ARG A 121 -9.89 -5.35 16.33
N ALA A 122 -9.69 -6.60 15.96
CA ALA A 122 -9.75 -7.00 14.57
C ALA A 122 -11.00 -6.34 13.98
N SER A 123 -10.80 -5.45 13.01
CA SER A 123 -11.92 -4.80 12.35
C SER A 123 -12.79 -5.92 11.79
N PRO A 124 -14.10 -5.93 11.98
CA PRO A 124 -14.98 -6.94 11.41
C PRO A 124 -15.09 -6.79 9.90
N HIS A 125 -13.97 -6.52 9.24
CA HIS A 125 -13.91 -6.40 7.80
C HIS A 125 -13.85 -7.80 7.21
N VAL A 126 -14.98 -8.22 6.68
CA VAL A 126 -15.02 -9.32 5.73
C VAL A 126 -14.19 -8.89 4.52
N GLN A 127 -13.17 -9.67 4.21
CA GLN A 127 -12.44 -9.46 2.98
C GLN A 127 -13.40 -9.78 1.83
N LEU A 128 -13.80 -8.77 1.07
CA LEU A 128 -14.64 -8.97 -0.10
C LEU A 128 -13.91 -9.89 -1.08
N ALA A 129 -14.53 -10.98 -1.45
CA ALA A 129 -14.02 -11.91 -2.45
C ALA A 129 -15.00 -11.98 -3.61
N SER A 130 -14.54 -11.63 -4.80
CA SER A 130 -15.29 -11.86 -6.03
C SER A 130 -15.20 -13.33 -6.43
N ARG A 131 -16.29 -13.88 -6.94
CA ARG A 131 -16.42 -15.33 -7.22
C ARG A 131 -15.76 -15.73 -8.54
N HIS A 132 -15.83 -14.86 -9.54
CA HIS A 132 -15.35 -15.10 -10.90
C HIS A 132 -15.02 -13.76 -11.59
N PRO A 133 -14.33 -13.74 -12.74
CA PRO A 133 -14.22 -12.57 -13.60
C PRO A 133 -15.60 -11.99 -13.93
N ASN A 134 -15.73 -10.69 -14.07
CA ASN A 134 -17.02 -10.00 -14.28
C ASN A 134 -18.03 -10.13 -13.11
N HIS A 135 -17.61 -10.61 -11.94
CA HIS A 135 -18.50 -10.59 -10.78
C HIS A 135 -18.67 -9.17 -10.23
N MET A 136 -17.57 -8.45 -10.01
CA MET A 136 -17.61 -7.08 -9.50
C MET A 136 -16.51 -6.23 -10.12
N TRP A 137 -16.89 -5.09 -10.65
CA TRP A 137 -15.97 -4.06 -11.09
C TRP A 137 -15.98 -2.87 -10.13
N GLN A 138 -14.81 -2.30 -9.89
CA GLN A 138 -14.65 -1.04 -9.18
C GLN A 138 -14.27 0.05 -10.16
N ILE A 139 -14.95 1.19 -10.11
CA ILE A 139 -14.69 2.34 -10.99
C ILE A 139 -14.32 3.55 -10.15
N ASP A 140 -13.30 4.27 -10.60
CA ASP A 140 -12.87 5.52 -9.98
C ASP A 140 -12.32 6.49 -11.04
N PRO A 141 -13.03 7.58 -11.32
CA PRO A 141 -12.48 8.66 -12.11
C PRO A 141 -11.49 9.47 -11.27
N SER A 142 -10.37 9.83 -11.86
CA SER A 142 -9.36 10.66 -11.22
C SER A 142 -8.69 11.60 -12.22
N TYR A 143 -8.23 12.74 -11.76
CA TYR A 143 -7.47 13.64 -12.62
C TYR A 143 -6.07 13.11 -12.83
N CYS A 144 -5.58 13.22 -14.07
CA CYS A 144 -4.16 13.09 -14.34
C CYS A 144 -3.44 14.27 -13.68
N VAL A 145 -2.71 13.99 -12.61
CA VAL A 145 -2.19 15.03 -11.70
C VAL A 145 -1.02 15.78 -12.27
N LEU A 146 -0.23 15.12 -13.13
CA LEU A 146 1.04 15.66 -13.60
C LEU A 146 0.93 16.30 -14.99
N TYR A 147 -0.14 15.99 -15.76
CA TYR A 147 -0.21 16.38 -17.17
C TYR A 147 -1.59 16.89 -17.54
N TYR A 148 -1.60 17.88 -18.44
CA TYR A 148 -2.79 18.40 -19.10
C TYR A 148 -2.49 18.68 -20.56
N LEU A 149 -3.51 18.65 -21.43
CA LEU A 149 -3.36 18.89 -22.86
C LEU A 149 -3.74 20.34 -23.18
N LYS A 150 -2.78 21.13 -23.65
CA LYS A 150 -3.05 22.45 -24.21
C LYS A 150 -3.38 22.33 -25.69
N ALA A 151 -4.47 22.94 -26.12
CA ALA A 151 -4.84 23.00 -27.53
C ALA A 151 -3.67 23.51 -28.37
N GLY A 152 -3.22 22.69 -29.33
CA GLY A 152 -2.14 23.00 -30.26
C GLY A 152 -0.72 22.99 -29.67
N LYS A 153 -0.53 22.62 -28.39
CA LYS A 153 0.80 22.60 -27.73
C LYS A 153 1.20 21.23 -27.16
N GLY A 154 0.32 20.24 -27.27
CA GLY A 154 0.56 18.90 -26.75
C GLY A 154 0.48 18.80 -25.24
N LEU A 155 1.08 17.74 -24.70
CA LEU A 155 1.10 17.46 -23.28
C LEU A 155 1.97 18.48 -22.52
N ALA A 156 1.42 19.12 -21.53
CA ALA A 156 2.13 20.04 -20.65
C ALA A 156 2.16 19.48 -19.22
N VAL A 157 3.28 19.69 -18.53
CA VAL A 157 3.48 19.29 -17.14
C VAL A 157 2.84 20.33 -16.22
N MET A 158 2.12 19.87 -15.21
CA MET A 158 1.62 20.76 -14.16
C MET A 158 2.77 21.25 -13.29
N ASP A 159 2.75 22.54 -12.98
CA ASP A 159 3.66 23.13 -12.01
C ASP A 159 3.33 22.59 -10.60
N GLU A 160 4.32 21.97 -9.95
CA GLU A 160 4.18 21.44 -8.59
C GLU A 160 3.74 22.49 -7.57
N ALA A 161 4.19 23.74 -7.71
CA ALA A 161 3.78 24.84 -6.83
C ALA A 161 2.29 25.15 -6.93
N THR A 162 1.71 24.97 -8.13
CA THR A 162 0.29 25.21 -8.39
C THR A 162 -0.56 24.02 -7.95
N PHE A 163 -0.02 22.83 -8.00
CA PHE A 163 -0.76 21.56 -7.81
C PHE A 163 -0.64 20.97 -6.41
N TYR A 164 0.46 21.24 -5.72
CA TYR A 164 0.84 20.59 -4.45
C TYR A 164 -0.19 20.74 -3.30
N LYS A 165 -1.20 21.58 -3.44
CA LYS A 165 -2.14 21.85 -2.34
C LYS A 165 -3.58 21.39 -2.58
N ASN A 166 -3.88 20.63 -3.63
CA ASN A 166 -5.25 20.10 -3.91
C ASN A 166 -6.36 21.16 -3.67
N LYS A 167 -6.08 22.45 -3.99
CA LYS A 167 -7.02 23.52 -3.75
C LYS A 167 -7.90 23.74 -4.98
N PRO A 168 -9.23 23.73 -4.85
CA PRO A 168 -10.17 23.86 -5.97
C PRO A 168 -9.91 25.06 -6.88
N HIS A 169 -9.42 26.19 -6.36
CA HIS A 169 -9.14 27.40 -7.15
C HIS A 169 -7.97 27.25 -8.14
N ASN A 170 -7.02 26.33 -7.89
CA ASN A 170 -5.93 26.10 -8.84
C ASN A 170 -6.40 25.32 -10.06
N PHE A 171 -7.44 24.51 -9.90
CA PHE A 171 -8.07 23.79 -11.01
C PHE A 171 -8.79 24.74 -11.99
N ALA A 172 -9.27 25.89 -11.54
CA ALA A 172 -9.96 26.84 -12.40
C ALA A 172 -9.06 27.38 -13.54
N LYS A 173 -7.75 27.50 -13.31
CA LYS A 173 -6.78 27.98 -14.30
C LYS A 173 -6.58 27.06 -15.50
N ILE A 174 -6.81 25.77 -15.32
CA ILE A 174 -6.63 24.74 -16.36
C ILE A 174 -7.92 23.98 -16.64
N ALA A 175 -9.07 24.55 -16.26
CA ALA A 175 -10.36 23.85 -16.30
C ALA A 175 -10.73 23.29 -17.68
N ARG A 176 -10.30 23.95 -18.75
CA ARG A 176 -10.59 23.56 -20.15
C ARG A 176 -9.62 22.51 -20.71
N ASP A 177 -8.44 22.34 -20.08
CA ASP A 177 -7.34 21.54 -20.58
C ASP A 177 -7.11 20.29 -19.71
N ARG A 178 -8.02 20.01 -18.78
CA ARG A 178 -7.87 18.88 -17.84
C ARG A 178 -8.00 17.55 -18.55
N VAL A 179 -7.16 16.63 -18.12
CA VAL A 179 -7.26 15.24 -18.52
C VAL A 179 -7.82 14.44 -17.36
N LEU A 180 -9.00 13.89 -17.54
CA LEU A 180 -9.65 13.00 -16.58
C LEU A 180 -9.37 11.54 -16.98
N ARG A 181 -8.88 10.76 -16.05
CA ARG A 181 -8.62 9.34 -16.20
C ARG A 181 -9.78 8.56 -15.60
N TYR A 182 -10.38 7.68 -16.37
CA TYR A 182 -11.32 6.68 -15.87
C TYR A 182 -10.63 5.33 -15.81
N VAL A 183 -10.80 4.65 -14.68
CA VAL A 183 -10.28 3.29 -14.47
C VAL A 183 -11.41 2.41 -13.97
N CYS A 184 -11.62 1.27 -14.59
CA CYS A 184 -12.39 0.18 -14.01
C CYS A 184 -11.51 -1.05 -13.81
N VAL A 185 -11.72 -1.74 -12.69
CA VAL A 185 -10.91 -2.88 -12.27
C VAL A 185 -11.83 -4.03 -11.91
N ASP A 186 -11.62 -5.17 -12.53
CA ASP A 186 -12.25 -6.41 -12.07
C ASP A 186 -11.62 -6.85 -10.75
N HIS A 187 -12.45 -6.93 -9.73
CA HIS A 187 -12.00 -7.25 -8.38
C HIS A 187 -11.47 -8.68 -8.24
N CYS A 188 -11.94 -9.60 -9.06
CA CYS A 188 -11.50 -11.00 -9.03
C CYS A 188 -10.05 -11.14 -9.50
N THR A 189 -9.76 -10.64 -10.68
CA THR A 189 -8.50 -10.88 -11.40
C THR A 189 -7.49 -9.74 -11.30
N GLY A 190 -7.97 -8.53 -10.95
CA GLY A 190 -7.20 -7.30 -11.06
C GLY A 190 -6.98 -6.86 -12.52
N ALA A 191 -7.67 -7.48 -13.49
CA ALA A 191 -7.69 -6.96 -14.84
C ALA A 191 -8.41 -5.61 -14.87
N PHE A 192 -7.96 -4.71 -15.73
CA PHE A 192 -8.47 -3.35 -15.72
C PHE A 192 -8.57 -2.75 -17.12
N TYR A 193 -9.41 -1.74 -17.26
CA TYR A 193 -9.49 -0.87 -18.40
C TYR A 193 -9.29 0.59 -17.97
N CYS A 194 -8.40 1.30 -18.65
CA CYS A 194 -8.07 2.69 -18.40
C CYS A 194 -8.23 3.50 -19.68
N ARG A 195 -8.83 4.70 -19.57
CA ARG A 195 -8.98 5.64 -20.67
C ARG A 195 -8.99 7.08 -20.17
N TYR A 196 -8.45 7.98 -20.97
CA TYR A 196 -8.33 9.39 -20.69
C TYR A 196 -9.33 10.19 -21.53
N TYR A 197 -9.85 11.27 -20.93
CA TYR A 197 -10.79 12.18 -21.57
C TYR A 197 -10.38 13.62 -21.28
N ASN A 198 -10.49 14.49 -22.29
CA ASN A 198 -10.27 15.92 -22.14
C ASN A 198 -11.61 16.58 -21.77
N VAL A 199 -11.89 16.66 -20.49
CA VAL A 199 -13.16 17.17 -19.95
C VAL A 199 -12.90 17.99 -18.69
N SER A 200 -13.74 19.00 -18.46
CA SER A 200 -13.61 19.88 -17.29
C SER A 200 -14.01 19.20 -15.97
N GLY A 201 -14.68 18.06 -16.02
CA GLY A 201 -15.13 17.30 -14.86
C GLY A 201 -15.87 16.04 -15.25
N GLU A 202 -16.28 15.29 -14.25
CA GLU A 202 -17.10 14.08 -14.43
C GLU A 202 -18.47 14.45 -15.00
N ASN A 203 -18.86 13.78 -16.08
CA ASN A 203 -20.19 13.90 -16.67
C ASN A 203 -20.74 12.54 -17.15
N ALA A 204 -22.05 12.47 -17.34
CA ALA A 204 -22.75 11.24 -17.66
C ALA A 204 -22.37 10.67 -19.03
N GLU A 205 -22.15 11.54 -20.03
CA GLU A 205 -21.82 11.11 -21.39
C GLU A 205 -20.43 10.45 -21.45
N THR A 206 -19.44 11.04 -20.77
CA THR A 206 -18.09 10.48 -20.68
C THR A 206 -18.10 9.15 -19.91
N MET A 207 -18.87 9.07 -18.82
CA MET A 207 -19.04 7.83 -18.08
C MET A 207 -19.71 6.74 -18.94
N PHE A 208 -20.73 7.12 -19.71
CA PHE A 208 -21.41 6.21 -20.62
C PHE A 208 -20.44 5.68 -21.70
N ASP A 209 -19.70 6.54 -22.39
CA ASP A 209 -18.69 6.13 -23.38
C ASP A 209 -17.66 5.22 -22.75
N PHE A 210 -17.17 5.56 -21.54
CA PHE A 210 -16.20 4.74 -20.82
C PHE A 210 -16.74 3.35 -20.52
N LEU A 211 -17.96 3.24 -19.99
CA LEU A 211 -18.60 1.96 -19.67
C LEU A 211 -18.82 1.12 -20.92
N MET A 212 -19.33 1.71 -22.01
CA MET A 212 -19.54 1.02 -23.27
C MET A 212 -18.23 0.46 -23.84
N ARG A 213 -17.15 1.24 -23.77
CA ARG A 213 -15.80 0.79 -24.21
C ARG A 213 -15.22 -0.26 -23.28
N ALA A 214 -15.42 -0.14 -21.98
CA ALA A 214 -14.92 -1.12 -21.00
C ALA A 214 -15.61 -2.47 -21.17
N MET A 215 -16.94 -2.47 -21.36
CA MET A 215 -17.75 -3.68 -21.55
C MET A 215 -17.69 -4.24 -22.96
N GLY A 216 -17.45 -3.38 -23.95
CA GLY A 216 -17.42 -3.76 -25.36
C GLY A 216 -16.32 -4.76 -25.68
N SER A 217 -16.58 -5.56 -26.74
CA SER A 217 -15.60 -6.53 -27.23
C SER A 217 -14.35 -5.85 -27.77
N LYS A 218 -13.21 -6.46 -27.48
CA LYS A 218 -11.88 -6.06 -27.92
C LYS A 218 -11.24 -7.22 -28.68
N ASP A 219 -10.00 -7.05 -29.10
CA ASP A 219 -9.22 -8.16 -29.63
C ASP A 219 -8.96 -9.18 -28.50
N LYS A 220 -9.77 -10.24 -28.47
CA LYS A 220 -9.76 -11.28 -27.41
C LYS A 220 -8.40 -11.95 -27.25
N GLN A 221 -7.60 -12.02 -28.30
CA GLN A 221 -6.28 -12.62 -28.24
C GLN A 221 -5.32 -11.74 -27.42
N HIS A 222 -5.39 -10.42 -27.58
CA HIS A 222 -4.44 -9.48 -26.99
C HIS A 222 -5.06 -8.68 -25.83
N ASN A 223 -6.38 -8.58 -25.73
CA ASN A 223 -7.09 -7.92 -24.64
C ASN A 223 -8.42 -8.60 -24.34
N PRO A 224 -8.44 -9.61 -23.45
CA PRO A 224 -9.65 -10.36 -23.15
C PRO A 224 -10.62 -9.62 -22.20
N PHE A 225 -10.27 -8.43 -21.70
CA PHE A 225 -11.11 -7.68 -20.79
C PHE A 225 -12.34 -7.13 -21.51
N GLU A 226 -13.48 -7.78 -21.31
CA GLU A 226 -14.76 -7.44 -21.93
C GLU A 226 -15.93 -8.01 -21.10
N GLY A 227 -17.15 -7.68 -21.48
CA GLY A 227 -18.38 -8.24 -20.90
C GLY A 227 -18.99 -7.34 -19.83
N VAL A 228 -20.14 -7.77 -19.31
CA VAL A 228 -20.97 -7.01 -18.38
C VAL A 228 -20.74 -7.52 -16.97
N PRO A 229 -20.32 -6.67 -16.01
CA PRO A 229 -20.18 -7.09 -14.62
C PRO A 229 -21.55 -7.29 -13.97
N LYS A 230 -21.62 -8.19 -12.99
CA LYS A 230 -22.84 -8.34 -12.18
C LYS A 230 -23.03 -7.17 -11.22
N ILE A 231 -21.93 -6.67 -10.67
CA ILE A 231 -21.93 -5.60 -9.67
C ILE A 231 -20.96 -4.49 -10.10
N LEU A 232 -21.40 -3.25 -10.05
CA LEU A 232 -20.57 -2.07 -10.18
C LEU A 232 -20.43 -1.36 -8.83
N TYR A 233 -19.20 -1.09 -8.46
CA TYR A 233 -18.86 -0.38 -7.23
C TYR A 233 -18.15 0.93 -7.56
N TRP A 234 -18.73 2.07 -7.16
CA TRP A 234 -18.21 3.40 -7.49
C TRP A 234 -18.42 4.43 -6.38
N ASP A 235 -18.02 5.68 -6.61
CA ASP A 235 -18.29 6.77 -5.69
C ASP A 235 -19.65 7.43 -5.93
N LYS A 236 -20.16 8.16 -4.94
CA LYS A 236 -21.35 9.00 -5.05
C LYS A 236 -21.10 10.25 -5.91
N GLY A 237 -20.52 10.09 -7.09
CA GLY A 237 -20.37 11.19 -8.05
C GLY A 237 -21.70 11.55 -8.72
N SER A 238 -21.88 12.80 -9.11
CA SER A 238 -23.09 13.27 -9.81
C SER A 238 -23.33 12.53 -11.14
N ALA A 239 -22.25 12.24 -11.88
CA ALA A 239 -22.32 11.51 -13.14
C ALA A 239 -22.90 10.09 -12.95
N ASN A 240 -22.55 9.43 -11.86
CA ASN A 240 -22.98 8.07 -11.55
C ASN A 240 -24.46 7.96 -11.17
N GLN A 241 -25.08 9.07 -10.78
CA GLN A 241 -26.48 9.15 -10.39
C GLN A 241 -27.37 9.73 -11.51
N SER A 242 -26.81 9.97 -12.70
CA SER A 242 -27.59 10.45 -13.83
C SER A 242 -28.60 9.40 -14.31
N SER A 243 -29.76 9.85 -14.81
CA SER A 243 -30.79 8.98 -15.36
C SER A 243 -30.27 8.10 -16.51
N LEU A 244 -29.38 8.65 -17.34
CA LEU A 244 -28.73 7.93 -18.44
C LEU A 244 -27.95 6.69 -17.93
N ILE A 245 -27.11 6.87 -16.92
CA ILE A 245 -26.29 5.79 -16.39
C ILE A 245 -27.16 4.77 -15.64
N LEU A 246 -28.10 5.24 -14.83
CA LEU A 246 -29.01 4.33 -14.12
C LEU A 246 -29.86 3.50 -15.08
N ALA A 247 -30.34 4.10 -16.18
CA ALA A 247 -31.08 3.37 -17.21
C ALA A 247 -30.20 2.33 -17.92
N LEU A 248 -28.94 2.67 -18.25
CA LEU A 248 -27.98 1.72 -18.80
C LEU A 248 -27.78 0.52 -17.87
N LEU A 249 -27.52 0.76 -16.58
CA LEU A 249 -27.28 -0.30 -15.62
C LEU A 249 -28.52 -1.20 -15.44
N ALA A 250 -29.71 -0.60 -15.34
CA ALA A 250 -30.96 -1.33 -15.24
C ALA A 250 -31.21 -2.17 -16.49
N GLY A 251 -30.99 -1.61 -17.70
CA GLY A 251 -31.13 -2.33 -18.97
C GLY A 251 -30.17 -3.50 -19.13
N LEU A 252 -28.97 -3.42 -18.55
CA LEU A 252 -27.97 -4.50 -18.56
C LEU A 252 -28.06 -5.44 -17.36
N GLY A 253 -28.98 -5.22 -16.41
CA GLY A 253 -29.12 -6.02 -15.20
C GLY A 253 -27.93 -5.92 -14.25
N ILE A 254 -27.26 -4.77 -14.23
CA ILE A 254 -26.09 -4.52 -13.38
C ILE A 254 -26.55 -3.98 -12.03
N GLU A 255 -26.23 -4.69 -10.95
CA GLU A 255 -26.36 -4.18 -9.60
C GLU A 255 -25.30 -3.12 -9.32
N HIS A 256 -25.65 -2.01 -8.71
CA HIS A 256 -24.68 -0.95 -8.42
C HIS A 256 -24.70 -0.53 -6.96
N HIS A 257 -23.53 -0.30 -6.40
CA HIS A 257 -23.36 0.17 -5.04
C HIS A 257 -22.52 1.45 -5.02
N ALA A 258 -23.12 2.50 -4.47
CA ALA A 258 -22.40 3.74 -4.21
C ALA A 258 -21.73 3.65 -2.84
N HIS A 259 -20.47 4.05 -2.80
CA HIS A 259 -19.66 4.04 -1.58
C HIS A 259 -20.22 4.98 -0.50
N VAL A 260 -20.32 4.50 0.75
CA VAL A 260 -20.64 5.35 1.91
C VAL A 260 -19.41 6.18 2.29
N LYS A 261 -19.56 7.50 2.37
CA LYS A 261 -18.48 8.44 2.72
C LYS A 261 -17.77 8.00 4.01
N GLY A 262 -16.46 7.77 3.93
CA GLY A 262 -15.64 7.38 5.08
C GLY A 262 -15.18 5.90 5.12
N ASN A 263 -15.62 5.05 4.20
CA ASN A 263 -15.17 3.65 4.12
C ASN A 263 -14.23 3.43 2.90
N SER A 264 -13.06 4.05 2.90
CA SER A 264 -12.06 3.99 1.80
C SER A 264 -11.60 2.56 1.44
N ARG A 265 -11.75 1.61 2.37
CA ARG A 265 -11.26 0.23 2.18
C ARG A 265 -12.00 -0.55 1.09
N ALA A 266 -13.23 -0.19 0.80
CA ALA A 266 -14.04 -0.87 -0.22
C ALA A 266 -13.53 -0.60 -1.65
N LYS A 267 -12.74 0.46 -1.87
CA LYS A 267 -12.15 0.86 -3.16
C LYS A 267 -10.67 0.51 -3.31
N GLY A 268 -10.08 -0.18 -2.36
CA GLY A 268 -8.63 -0.44 -2.32
C GLY A 268 -8.06 -1.03 -3.61
N SER A 269 -8.86 -1.76 -4.40
CA SER A 269 -8.40 -2.31 -5.67
C SER A 269 -8.22 -1.24 -6.74
N VAL A 270 -9.21 -0.37 -6.96
CA VAL A 270 -9.11 0.69 -7.98
C VAL A 270 -8.15 1.79 -7.56
N GLU A 271 -8.08 2.15 -6.27
CA GLU A 271 -7.07 3.08 -5.74
C GLU A 271 -5.64 2.58 -6.01
N LYS A 272 -5.41 1.28 -5.78
CA LYS A 272 -4.11 0.67 -6.10
C LYS A 272 -3.80 0.67 -7.59
N HIS A 273 -4.80 0.50 -8.44
CA HIS A 273 -4.58 0.57 -9.89
C HIS A 273 -4.33 2.00 -10.37
N ASN A 274 -4.95 3.01 -9.75
CA ASN A 274 -4.60 4.40 -9.98
C ASN A 274 -3.11 4.67 -9.67
N ASP A 275 -2.61 4.22 -8.51
CA ASP A 275 -1.17 4.31 -8.16
C ASP A 275 -0.27 3.57 -9.18
N ILE A 276 -0.67 2.39 -9.65
CA ILE A 276 0.07 1.64 -10.68
C ILE A 276 0.13 2.42 -12.00
N ILE A 277 -0.99 2.98 -12.45
CA ILE A 277 -1.06 3.74 -13.70
C ILE A 277 -0.18 5.00 -13.60
N GLU A 278 -0.26 5.73 -12.50
CA GLU A 278 0.57 6.92 -12.27
C GLU A 278 2.07 6.58 -12.32
N ARG A 279 2.48 5.54 -11.62
CA ARG A 279 3.90 5.17 -11.53
C ARG A 279 4.43 4.46 -12.77
N ALA A 280 3.65 3.57 -13.38
CA ALA A 280 4.15 2.72 -14.45
C ALA A 280 3.82 3.22 -15.87
N PHE A 281 2.82 4.07 -16.02
CA PHE A 281 2.44 4.66 -17.31
C PHE A 281 2.67 6.17 -17.33
N GLU A 282 2.02 6.93 -16.45
CA GLU A 282 2.06 8.39 -16.52
C GLU A 282 3.47 8.94 -16.30
N SER A 283 4.28 8.31 -15.45
CA SER A 283 5.68 8.70 -15.27
C SER A 283 6.50 8.67 -16.58
N ARG A 284 6.12 7.86 -17.55
CA ARG A 284 6.79 7.76 -18.85
C ARG A 284 6.40 8.88 -19.82
N LEU A 285 5.27 9.53 -19.58
CA LEU A 285 4.77 10.60 -20.44
C LEU A 285 5.72 11.81 -20.46
N ALA A 286 6.54 11.99 -19.42
CA ALA A 286 7.60 13.01 -19.42
C ALA A 286 8.62 12.85 -20.54
N PHE A 287 8.77 11.63 -21.08
CA PHE A 287 9.72 11.27 -22.14
C PHE A 287 9.05 10.99 -23.49
N THR A 288 7.75 11.22 -23.58
CA THR A 288 6.95 10.92 -24.77
C THR A 288 6.22 12.18 -25.23
N HIS A 289 6.40 12.55 -26.49
CA HIS A 289 5.70 13.70 -27.05
C HIS A 289 4.26 13.32 -27.42
N ILE A 290 3.29 13.77 -26.64
CA ILE A 290 1.86 13.53 -26.82
C ILE A 290 1.18 14.82 -27.26
N GLN A 291 0.50 14.79 -28.38
CA GLN A 291 -0.14 15.98 -28.97
C GLN A 291 -1.67 15.99 -28.80
N SER A 292 -2.27 14.81 -28.63
CA SER A 292 -3.72 14.70 -28.53
C SER A 292 -4.17 13.64 -27.53
N ILE A 293 -5.45 13.68 -27.15
CA ILE A 293 -6.05 12.69 -26.25
C ILE A 293 -6.12 11.31 -26.93
N GLU A 294 -6.24 11.27 -28.25
CA GLU A 294 -6.26 10.03 -29.02
C GLU A 294 -4.88 9.34 -28.97
N GLN A 295 -3.80 10.10 -29.13
CA GLN A 295 -2.43 9.57 -28.97
C GLN A 295 -2.19 9.08 -27.53
N LEU A 296 -2.62 9.85 -26.53
CA LEU A 296 -2.53 9.44 -25.13
C LEU A 296 -3.24 8.11 -24.88
N ASN A 297 -4.45 7.98 -25.41
CA ASN A 297 -5.23 6.76 -25.31
C ASN A 297 -4.61 5.59 -26.07
N ALA A 298 -4.04 5.81 -27.24
CA ALA A 298 -3.34 4.76 -27.98
C ALA A 298 -2.11 4.25 -27.19
N CYS A 299 -1.30 5.15 -26.65
CA CYS A 299 -0.18 4.78 -25.78
C CYS A 299 -0.64 4.05 -24.51
N CYS A 300 -1.71 4.51 -23.88
CA CYS A 300 -2.29 3.87 -22.71
C CYS A 300 -2.78 2.45 -23.05
N GLU A 301 -3.47 2.28 -24.16
CA GLU A 301 -3.98 0.99 -24.59
C GLU A 301 -2.86 -0.02 -24.87
N GLN A 302 -1.81 0.40 -25.54
CA GLN A 302 -0.63 -0.43 -25.78
C GLN A 302 0.05 -0.82 -24.46
N TRP A 303 0.24 0.15 -23.57
CA TRP A 303 0.85 -0.09 -22.27
C TRP A 303 0.00 -1.03 -21.41
N GLN A 304 -1.31 -0.78 -21.26
CA GLN A 304 -2.16 -1.59 -20.40
C GLN A 304 -2.29 -3.03 -20.89
N ARG A 305 -2.32 -3.26 -22.21
CA ARG A 305 -2.30 -4.62 -22.78
C ARG A 305 -1.04 -5.36 -22.39
N ARG A 306 0.13 -4.74 -22.62
CA ARG A 306 1.42 -5.33 -22.26
C ARG A 306 1.54 -5.57 -20.76
N PHE A 307 1.19 -4.58 -19.94
CA PHE A 307 1.25 -4.68 -18.48
C PHE A 307 0.42 -5.85 -17.94
N GLN A 308 -0.79 -6.02 -18.44
CA GLN A 308 -1.71 -7.06 -17.97
C GLN A 308 -1.34 -8.47 -18.50
N ALA A 309 -0.67 -8.54 -19.63
CA ALA A 309 -0.17 -9.80 -20.20
C ALA A 309 1.13 -10.29 -19.51
N GLU A 310 1.99 -9.37 -19.05
CA GLU A 310 3.33 -9.70 -18.56
C GLU A 310 3.43 -9.64 -17.03
N GLN A 311 2.80 -8.64 -16.36
CA GLN A 311 2.98 -8.41 -14.95
C GLN A 311 2.10 -9.32 -14.08
N ARG A 312 2.74 -10.09 -13.21
CA ARG A 312 2.04 -10.95 -12.26
C ARG A 312 1.36 -10.14 -11.16
N HIS A 313 0.14 -10.52 -10.82
CA HIS A 313 -0.60 -9.93 -9.72
C HIS A 313 -0.20 -10.58 -8.39
N SER A 314 0.11 -9.78 -7.37
CA SER A 314 0.63 -10.27 -6.07
C SER A 314 -0.34 -11.20 -5.32
N ARG A 315 -1.65 -11.05 -5.50
CA ARG A 315 -2.67 -11.85 -4.79
C ARG A 315 -2.76 -13.28 -5.27
N HIS A 316 -2.65 -13.54 -6.59
CA HIS A 316 -2.85 -14.87 -7.17
C HIS A 316 -1.66 -15.39 -8.00
N GLY A 317 -0.58 -14.63 -8.13
CA GLY A 317 0.66 -15.06 -8.79
C GLY A 317 0.61 -15.20 -10.31
N MET A 318 -0.56 -15.10 -10.93
CA MET A 318 -0.76 -15.14 -12.39
C MET A 318 -0.71 -13.73 -12.99
N THR A 319 -0.55 -13.63 -14.33
CA THR A 319 -0.83 -12.38 -15.04
C THR A 319 -2.34 -12.10 -15.02
N ARG A 320 -2.73 -10.83 -15.17
CA ARG A 320 -4.15 -10.44 -15.10
C ARG A 320 -4.97 -11.09 -16.20
N PHE A 321 -4.43 -11.14 -17.40
CA PHE A 321 -5.10 -11.79 -18.53
C PHE A 321 -5.16 -13.31 -18.41
N ALA A 322 -4.15 -13.96 -17.83
CA ALA A 322 -4.24 -15.38 -17.54
C ALA A 322 -5.30 -15.69 -16.49
N ALA A 323 -5.42 -14.84 -15.45
CA ALA A 323 -6.47 -14.97 -14.43
C ALA A 323 -7.88 -14.69 -15.00
N TRP A 324 -7.99 -13.78 -15.99
CA TRP A 324 -9.25 -13.46 -16.66
C TRP A 324 -9.80 -14.61 -17.52
N ARG A 325 -8.92 -15.35 -18.17
CA ARG A 325 -9.28 -16.48 -19.06
C ARG A 325 -9.58 -17.78 -18.32
N ARG A 326 -9.34 -17.83 -17.00
CA ARG A 326 -9.55 -18.99 -16.16
C ARG A 326 -11.01 -19.07 -15.65
#